data_ce020bbb42c31c489c8b326a80beca32
#
_entry.id   ce020bbb42c31c489c8b326a80beca32
#
_cell.length_a   1.000
_cell.length_b   1.000
_cell.length_c   1.000
_cell.angle_alpha   90.00
_cell.angle_beta   90.00
_cell.angle_gamma   90.00
#
_symmetry.space_group_name_H-M   'P 1'
#
loop_
_entity.id
_entity.type
_entity.pdbx_description
1 polymer ?
#
loop_
_entity_poly.entity_id
_entity_poly.type
_entity_poly.pdbx_seq_one_letter_code
_entity_poly.pdbx_strand_id
1 'polypeptide(L)'
;MSSRIESGRKAKSDGHKKEGELSKILTEKTGKFHTNEGVGGSKTKIDIFCEELLKYISQKSCSGKNTQVHLTSTKIWCEYFKINEDLRLWFDQFFGLPRSGREGRLTKSQIDDDLNQLALDWFNVNKMNVFDVIVRHGAYKTDGQVKKGDAITHMIWYNKETNQIDKEVTVEYLANLVRGGKWIMNETTLHFIDGNGNKRFHLQMKGSGGLSQKNSMQFHIYKVC
;
A
#
# COMPACT_ATOMS: atom_id res chain seq x y z
N MET A 1 -8.29 -27.38 6.62
CA MET A 1 -7.82 -26.48 5.54
C MET A 1 -8.95 -25.67 4.87
N SER A 2 -10.22 -26.09 4.92
CA SER A 2 -11.36 -25.40 4.29
C SER A 2 -11.64 -24.01 4.85
N SER A 3 -11.59 -23.79 6.16
CA SER A 3 -12.00 -22.54 6.80
C SER A 3 -11.20 -21.27 6.40
N ARG A 4 -9.91 -21.43 6.04
CA ARG A 4 -9.06 -20.29 5.60
C ARG A 4 -9.37 -19.85 4.17
N ILE A 5 -9.66 -20.78 3.28
CA ILE A 5 -10.04 -20.49 1.90
C ILE A 5 -11.41 -19.83 1.87
N GLU A 6 -12.35 -20.31 2.68
CA GLU A 6 -13.68 -19.75 2.83
C GLU A 6 -13.64 -18.34 3.42
N SER A 7 -12.82 -18.11 4.45
CA SER A 7 -12.62 -16.76 5.04
C SER A 7 -12.03 -15.77 4.01
N GLY A 8 -11.08 -16.22 3.18
CA GLY A 8 -10.51 -15.39 2.13
C GLY A 8 -11.50 -15.07 1.02
N ARG A 9 -12.33 -16.03 0.61
CA ARG A 9 -13.39 -15.83 -0.38
C ARG A 9 -14.47 -14.88 0.15
N LYS A 10 -14.90 -15.07 1.39
CA LYS A 10 -15.86 -14.18 2.06
C LYS A 10 -15.35 -12.75 2.14
N ALA A 11 -14.11 -12.55 2.60
CA ALA A 11 -13.51 -11.21 2.68
C ALA A 11 -13.44 -10.51 1.31
N LYS A 12 -13.15 -11.26 0.23
CA LYS A 12 -13.15 -10.73 -1.14
C LYS A 12 -14.56 -10.36 -1.60
N SER A 13 -15.54 -11.23 -1.36
CA SER A 13 -16.95 -10.97 -1.69
C SER A 13 -17.50 -9.74 -0.96
N ASP A 14 -17.21 -9.64 0.35
CA ASP A 14 -17.60 -8.50 1.18
C ASP A 14 -16.93 -7.20 0.70
N GLY A 15 -15.69 -7.28 0.21
CA GLY A 15 -14.98 -6.17 -0.41
C GLY A 15 -15.72 -5.62 -1.63
N HIS A 16 -16.00 -6.48 -2.60
CA HIS A 16 -16.72 -6.09 -3.83
C HIS A 16 -18.13 -5.55 -3.56
N LYS A 17 -18.85 -6.14 -2.60
CA LYS A 17 -20.16 -5.61 -2.19
C LYS A 17 -20.05 -4.17 -1.68
N LYS A 18 -19.04 -3.87 -0.87
CA LYS A 18 -18.81 -2.53 -0.32
C LYS A 18 -18.34 -1.52 -1.38
N GLU A 19 -17.59 -1.97 -2.37
CA GLU A 19 -17.24 -1.17 -3.55
C GLU A 19 -18.52 -0.77 -4.32
N GLY A 20 -19.45 -1.70 -4.52
CA GLY A 20 -20.74 -1.41 -5.15
C GLY A 20 -21.65 -0.47 -4.34
N GLU A 21 -21.66 -0.58 -3.01
CA GLU A 21 -22.38 0.34 -2.12
C GLU A 21 -21.81 1.77 -2.22
N LEU A 22 -20.48 1.91 -2.15
CA LEU A 22 -19.82 3.21 -2.28
C LEU A 22 -20.04 3.82 -3.68
N SER A 23 -20.00 3.00 -4.71
CA SER A 23 -20.28 3.42 -6.10
C SER A 23 -21.65 4.08 -6.23
N LYS A 24 -22.70 3.51 -5.61
CA LYS A 24 -24.04 4.09 -5.57
C LYS A 24 -24.07 5.43 -4.83
N ILE A 25 -23.46 5.49 -3.65
CA ILE A 25 -23.36 6.74 -2.86
C ILE A 25 -22.69 7.85 -3.67
N LEU A 26 -21.60 7.54 -4.37
CA LEU A 26 -20.88 8.51 -5.20
C LEU A 26 -21.73 8.96 -6.40
N THR A 27 -22.48 8.05 -7.02
CA THR A 27 -23.39 8.38 -8.12
C THR A 27 -24.49 9.33 -7.65
N GLU A 28 -25.13 9.04 -6.53
CA GLU A 28 -26.15 9.90 -5.94
C GLU A 28 -25.59 11.30 -5.56
N LYS A 29 -24.40 11.32 -4.95
CA LYS A 29 -23.75 12.56 -4.50
C LYS A 29 -23.33 13.48 -5.65
N THR A 30 -22.90 12.92 -6.77
CA THR A 30 -22.29 13.69 -7.88
C THR A 30 -23.24 13.86 -9.06
N GLY A 31 -24.31 13.08 -9.15
CA GLY A 31 -25.15 12.98 -10.36
C GLY A 31 -24.45 12.33 -11.55
N LYS A 32 -23.26 11.72 -11.35
CA LYS A 32 -22.45 11.07 -12.39
C LYS A 32 -22.27 9.59 -12.07
N PHE A 33 -22.37 8.76 -13.10
CA PHE A 33 -22.30 7.31 -12.94
C PHE A 33 -20.91 6.84 -12.47
N HIS A 34 -20.88 6.22 -11.30
CA HIS A 34 -19.71 5.54 -10.76
C HIS A 34 -19.95 4.03 -10.77
N THR A 35 -18.94 3.26 -11.14
CA THR A 35 -19.04 1.81 -11.20
C THR A 35 -17.78 1.13 -10.70
N ASN A 36 -17.94 -0.09 -10.16
CA ASN A 36 -16.86 -1.02 -9.85
C ASN A 36 -16.81 -2.20 -10.85
N GLU A 37 -17.62 -2.19 -11.89
CA GLU A 37 -17.64 -3.22 -12.92
C GLU A 37 -16.40 -3.12 -13.82
N GLY A 38 -15.76 -4.25 -14.08
CA GLY A 38 -14.58 -4.33 -14.96
C GLY A 38 -13.27 -3.82 -14.34
N VAL A 39 -13.29 -3.37 -13.09
CA VAL A 39 -12.10 -2.93 -12.34
C VAL A 39 -11.88 -3.77 -11.08
N GLY A 40 -10.70 -3.61 -10.46
CA GLY A 40 -10.33 -4.36 -9.27
C GLY A 40 -9.51 -5.61 -9.57
N GLY A 41 -9.12 -6.30 -8.50
CA GLY A 41 -8.28 -7.50 -8.56
C GLY A 41 -6.78 -7.21 -8.36
N SER A 42 -5.93 -8.17 -8.75
CA SER A 42 -4.48 -8.09 -8.49
C SER A 42 -3.71 -7.19 -9.46
N LYS A 43 -4.35 -6.76 -10.55
CA LYS A 43 -3.69 -6.04 -11.66
C LYS A 43 -3.84 -4.53 -11.60
N THR A 44 -4.77 -4.02 -10.81
CA THR A 44 -5.04 -2.57 -10.69
C THR A 44 -5.39 -2.21 -9.26
N LYS A 45 -5.16 -0.95 -8.89
CA LYS A 45 -5.59 -0.38 -7.60
C LYS A 45 -6.92 0.34 -7.69
N ILE A 46 -7.53 0.37 -8.86
CA ILE A 46 -8.80 1.03 -9.07
C ILE A 46 -9.89 0.08 -8.58
N ASP A 47 -10.63 0.53 -7.59
CA ASP A 47 -11.76 -0.19 -7.02
C ASP A 47 -13.09 0.33 -7.60
N ILE A 48 -13.15 1.63 -7.94
CA ILE A 48 -14.31 2.32 -8.51
C ILE A 48 -13.80 3.36 -9.51
N PHE A 49 -14.55 3.58 -10.60
CA PHE A 49 -14.26 4.65 -11.54
C PHE A 49 -15.49 5.40 -12.01
N CYS A 50 -15.28 6.64 -12.45
CA CYS A 50 -16.24 7.48 -13.15
C CYS A 50 -15.56 8.10 -14.37
N GLU A 51 -15.98 7.68 -15.54
CA GLU A 51 -15.33 8.09 -16.80
C GLU A 51 -15.56 9.57 -17.09
N GLU A 52 -16.78 10.07 -16.87
CA GLU A 52 -17.13 11.47 -17.08
C GLU A 52 -16.30 12.44 -16.25
N LEU A 53 -15.93 12.04 -15.03
CA LEU A 53 -15.11 12.85 -14.12
C LEU A 53 -13.62 12.52 -14.20
N LEU A 54 -13.23 11.54 -15.02
CA LEU A 54 -11.86 10.97 -15.06
C LEU A 54 -11.36 10.60 -13.66
N LYS A 55 -12.28 10.03 -12.86
CA LYS A 55 -12.04 9.74 -11.46
C LYS A 55 -11.84 8.24 -11.26
N TYR A 56 -10.62 7.87 -10.89
CA TYR A 56 -10.19 6.50 -10.62
C TYR A 56 -9.88 6.38 -9.13
N ILE A 57 -10.67 5.60 -8.43
CA ILE A 57 -10.73 5.63 -6.96
C ILE A 57 -10.19 4.31 -6.39
N SER A 58 -9.31 4.41 -5.39
CA SER A 58 -9.01 3.30 -4.50
C SER A 58 -9.78 3.48 -3.18
N GLN A 59 -10.64 2.51 -2.89
CA GLN A 59 -11.38 2.46 -1.64
C GLN A 59 -10.52 1.85 -0.54
N LYS A 60 -10.48 2.50 0.61
CA LYS A 60 -9.87 1.97 1.83
C LYS A 60 -10.92 1.93 2.92
N SER A 61 -11.17 0.73 3.42
CA SER A 61 -12.05 0.53 4.56
C SER A 61 -11.19 0.37 5.79
N CYS A 62 -11.31 1.26 6.74
CA CYS A 62 -10.65 1.07 8.01
C CYS A 62 -11.55 1.51 9.16
N SER A 63 -11.65 0.63 10.16
CA SER A 63 -12.14 0.96 11.50
C SER A 63 -11.04 1.59 12.37
N GLY A 64 -9.79 1.58 11.91
CA GLY A 64 -8.61 2.05 12.64
C GLY A 64 -7.93 3.26 12.01
N LYS A 65 -6.79 3.66 12.60
CA LYS A 65 -5.99 4.81 12.16
C LYS A 65 -5.27 4.60 10.82
N ASN A 66 -5.03 3.34 10.44
CA ASN A 66 -4.33 3.00 9.20
C ASN A 66 -4.91 1.75 8.55
N THR A 67 -4.60 1.57 7.27
CA THR A 67 -5.00 0.39 6.49
C THR A 67 -3.88 -0.05 5.56
N GLN A 68 -3.86 -1.35 5.23
CA GLN A 68 -2.92 -1.87 4.25
C GLN A 68 -3.19 -1.27 2.88
N VAL A 69 -2.13 -0.75 2.25
CA VAL A 69 -2.20 -0.17 0.91
C VAL A 69 -1.47 -1.02 -0.12
N HIS A 70 -0.42 -1.72 0.28
CA HIS A 70 0.36 -2.58 -0.61
C HIS A 70 0.98 -3.75 0.15
N LEU A 71 1.07 -4.90 -0.52
CA LEU A 71 1.71 -6.10 -0.01
C LEU A 71 2.57 -6.71 -1.12
N THR A 72 3.83 -6.98 -0.81
CA THR A 72 4.78 -7.54 -1.77
C THR A 72 5.80 -8.43 -1.06
N SER A 73 6.55 -9.24 -1.81
CA SER A 73 7.73 -9.92 -1.27
C SER A 73 8.98 -9.08 -1.47
N THR A 74 9.97 -9.24 -0.59
CA THR A 74 11.29 -8.60 -0.72
C THR A 74 11.91 -8.91 -2.09
N LYS A 75 11.79 -10.15 -2.56
CA LYS A 75 12.31 -10.57 -3.87
C LYS A 75 11.75 -9.71 -5.01
N ILE A 76 10.42 -9.61 -5.13
CA ILE A 76 9.75 -8.84 -6.19
C ILE A 76 10.13 -7.35 -6.08
N TRP A 77 10.19 -6.82 -4.85
CA TRP A 77 10.58 -5.44 -4.60
C TRP A 77 12.01 -5.14 -5.07
N CYS A 78 12.97 -5.98 -4.65
CA CYS A 78 14.36 -5.82 -5.02
C CYS A 78 14.59 -5.97 -6.53
N GLU A 79 13.90 -6.90 -7.19
CA GLU A 79 13.97 -7.08 -8.64
C GLU A 79 13.42 -5.86 -9.39
N TYR A 80 12.26 -5.34 -8.98
CA TYR A 80 11.63 -4.18 -9.62
C TYR A 80 12.50 -2.92 -9.52
N PHE A 81 13.00 -2.62 -8.33
CA PHE A 81 13.82 -1.44 -8.08
C PHE A 81 15.30 -1.65 -8.42
N LYS A 82 15.69 -2.82 -8.95
CA LYS A 82 17.08 -3.16 -9.29
C LYS A 82 18.04 -2.90 -8.13
N ILE A 83 17.64 -3.34 -6.93
CA ILE A 83 18.38 -3.16 -5.70
C ILE A 83 19.72 -3.91 -5.79
N ASN A 84 20.83 -3.23 -5.43
CA ASN A 84 22.16 -3.84 -5.36
C ASN A 84 22.27 -4.85 -4.21
N GLU A 85 23.39 -5.58 -4.18
CA GLU A 85 23.60 -6.68 -3.22
C GLU A 85 23.65 -6.19 -1.76
N ASP A 86 24.32 -5.09 -1.47
CA ASP A 86 24.43 -4.56 -0.11
C ASP A 86 23.07 -4.16 0.47
N LEU A 87 22.30 -3.40 -0.31
CA LEU A 87 20.97 -3.02 0.11
C LEU A 87 20.03 -4.22 0.16
N ARG A 88 20.20 -5.23 -0.72
CA ARG A 88 19.45 -6.48 -0.67
C ARG A 88 19.72 -7.25 0.62
N LEU A 89 20.99 -7.26 1.08
CA LEU A 89 21.34 -7.85 2.37
C LEU A 89 20.55 -7.20 3.51
N TRP A 90 20.41 -5.87 3.50
CA TRP A 90 19.58 -5.19 4.48
C TRP A 90 18.10 -5.64 4.41
N PHE A 91 17.50 -5.74 3.21
CA PHE A 91 16.12 -6.22 3.06
C PHE A 91 15.94 -7.64 3.61
N ASP A 92 16.89 -8.53 3.37
CA ASP A 92 16.86 -9.90 3.84
C ASP A 92 17.03 -9.99 5.37
N GLN A 93 17.84 -9.14 5.97
CA GLN A 93 18.00 -9.05 7.42
C GLN A 93 16.77 -8.40 8.09
N PHE A 94 16.31 -7.26 7.59
CA PHE A 94 15.24 -6.48 8.23
C PHE A 94 13.85 -7.11 8.06
N PHE A 95 13.57 -7.75 6.94
CA PHE A 95 12.31 -8.45 6.67
C PHE A 95 12.42 -9.97 6.81
N GLY A 96 13.63 -10.49 6.99
CA GLY A 96 13.95 -11.92 7.08
C GLY A 96 14.02 -12.60 5.70
N LEU A 97 14.62 -13.78 5.66
CA LEU A 97 14.72 -14.59 4.46
C LEU A 97 13.37 -15.18 4.03
N PRO A 98 13.14 -15.39 2.73
CA PRO A 98 11.94 -16.07 2.25
C PRO A 98 11.73 -17.42 2.94
N ARG A 99 10.55 -17.65 3.51
CA ARG A 99 10.12 -18.86 4.23
C ARG A 99 10.65 -19.05 5.65
N SER A 100 11.48 -18.17 6.17
CA SER A 100 11.97 -18.27 7.56
C SER A 100 10.96 -17.78 8.62
N GLY A 101 9.82 -17.22 8.18
CA GLY A 101 8.89 -16.58 9.10
C GLY A 101 9.54 -15.36 9.75
N ARG A 102 9.39 -15.25 11.09
CA ARG A 102 10.09 -14.22 11.88
C ARG A 102 11.48 -14.64 12.30
N GLU A 103 11.83 -15.91 12.11
CA GLU A 103 13.15 -16.43 12.41
C GLU A 103 14.16 -15.82 11.43
N GLY A 104 15.31 -15.40 11.94
CA GLY A 104 16.35 -14.75 11.16
C GLY A 104 16.10 -13.28 10.81
N ARG A 105 14.97 -12.70 11.25
CA ARG A 105 14.74 -11.26 11.16
C ARG A 105 15.53 -10.53 12.25
N LEU A 106 16.26 -9.51 11.83
CA LEU A 106 16.99 -8.63 12.73
C LEU A 106 16.22 -7.31 12.96
N THR A 107 16.40 -6.73 14.13
CA THR A 107 15.95 -5.36 14.43
C THR A 107 16.98 -4.36 13.93
N LYS A 108 16.62 -3.07 13.87
CA LYS A 108 17.55 -2.00 13.50
C LYS A 108 18.86 -2.07 14.31
N SER A 109 18.75 -2.23 15.63
CA SER A 109 19.93 -2.28 16.53
C SER A 109 20.79 -3.54 16.37
N GLN A 110 20.33 -4.55 15.65
CA GLN A 110 21.06 -5.78 15.33
C GLN A 110 21.67 -5.78 13.92
N ILE A 111 21.30 -4.83 13.08
CA ILE A 111 21.84 -4.63 11.74
C ILE A 111 22.93 -3.56 11.81
N ASP A 112 23.94 -3.72 11.00
CA ASP A 112 25.02 -2.74 10.84
C ASP A 112 24.46 -1.33 10.56
N ASP A 113 25.03 -0.31 11.20
CA ASP A 113 24.55 1.06 11.10
C ASP A 113 24.74 1.64 9.68
N ASP A 114 25.79 1.26 8.97
CA ASP A 114 26.03 1.72 7.59
C ASP A 114 24.99 1.10 6.64
N LEU A 115 24.60 -0.16 6.85
CA LEU A 115 23.51 -0.80 6.10
C LEU A 115 22.17 -0.16 6.42
N ASN A 116 21.89 0.18 7.67
CA ASN A 116 20.68 0.90 8.05
C ASN A 116 20.62 2.28 7.39
N GLN A 117 21.75 3.00 7.36
CA GLN A 117 21.83 4.31 6.73
C GLN A 117 21.67 4.20 5.21
N LEU A 118 22.33 3.24 4.57
CA LEU A 118 22.17 2.96 3.13
C LEU A 118 20.71 2.71 2.76
N ALA A 119 20.01 1.91 3.55
CA ALA A 119 18.60 1.65 3.33
C ALA A 119 17.72 2.89 3.50
N LEU A 120 17.97 3.67 4.56
CA LEU A 120 17.22 4.88 4.83
C LEU A 120 17.43 5.93 3.73
N ASP A 121 18.64 6.10 3.26
CA ASP A 121 18.98 7.01 2.16
C ASP A 121 18.29 6.58 0.87
N TRP A 122 18.32 5.28 0.56
CA TRP A 122 17.63 4.75 -0.61
C TRP A 122 16.13 5.05 -0.56
N PHE A 123 15.46 4.78 0.57
CA PHE A 123 14.04 5.08 0.71
C PHE A 123 13.75 6.57 0.57
N ASN A 124 14.61 7.44 1.07
CA ASN A 124 14.43 8.89 0.99
C ASN A 124 14.67 9.43 -0.43
N VAL A 125 15.68 8.93 -1.13
CA VAL A 125 15.94 9.28 -2.54
C VAL A 125 14.80 8.79 -3.44
N ASN A 126 14.32 7.57 -3.21
CA ASN A 126 13.31 6.93 -4.03
C ASN A 126 11.88 7.13 -3.53
N LYS A 127 11.62 8.05 -2.59
CA LYS A 127 10.32 8.19 -1.92
C LYS A 127 9.13 8.36 -2.88
N MET A 128 9.32 9.07 -3.99
CA MET A 128 8.26 9.25 -4.99
C MET A 128 8.02 7.98 -5.80
N ASN A 129 9.07 7.27 -6.22
CA ASN A 129 8.94 5.99 -6.92
C ASN A 129 8.28 4.94 -6.02
N VAL A 130 8.66 4.89 -4.73
CA VAL A 130 8.00 4.05 -3.73
C VAL A 130 6.52 4.41 -3.61
N PHE A 131 6.18 5.70 -3.51
CA PHE A 131 4.80 6.17 -3.46
C PHE A 131 4.00 5.75 -4.70
N ASP A 132 4.55 5.89 -5.89
CA ASP A 132 3.89 5.52 -7.13
C ASP A 132 3.56 4.03 -7.16
N VAL A 133 4.49 3.17 -6.73
CA VAL A 133 4.24 1.72 -6.63
C VAL A 133 3.21 1.38 -5.57
N ILE A 134 3.33 1.91 -4.36
CA ILE A 134 2.47 1.49 -3.23
C ILE A 134 1.07 2.13 -3.27
N VAL A 135 0.93 3.32 -3.84
CA VAL A 135 -0.32 4.10 -3.87
C VAL A 135 -0.87 4.22 -5.27
N ARG A 136 -0.13 4.84 -6.20
CA ARG A 136 -0.68 5.31 -7.47
C ARG A 136 -0.99 4.16 -8.43
N HIS A 137 -0.05 3.29 -8.68
CA HIS A 137 -0.18 2.22 -9.69
C HIS A 137 -0.49 0.86 -9.09
N GLY A 138 0.10 0.55 -7.96
CA GLY A 138 -0.09 -0.72 -7.26
C GLY A 138 0.41 -1.97 -7.97
N ALA A 139 0.97 -1.83 -9.13
CA ALA A 139 1.55 -2.91 -9.90
C ALA A 139 3.00 -2.57 -10.23
N TYR A 140 3.84 -3.60 -10.25
CA TYR A 140 5.22 -3.52 -10.73
C TYR A 140 5.21 -3.46 -12.26
N LYS A 141 4.79 -2.32 -12.79
CA LYS A 141 4.80 -2.04 -14.22
C LYS A 141 6.04 -1.21 -14.52
N THR A 142 6.77 -1.59 -15.56
CA THR A 142 7.87 -0.78 -16.09
C THR A 142 7.30 0.44 -16.81
N ASP A 143 8.10 1.49 -16.93
CA ASP A 143 7.76 2.68 -17.70
C ASP A 143 7.28 2.29 -19.10
N GLY A 144 6.14 2.82 -19.51
CA GLY A 144 5.47 2.47 -20.77
C GLY A 144 4.41 1.35 -20.66
N GLN A 145 4.39 0.58 -19.58
CA GLN A 145 3.32 -0.41 -19.34
C GLN A 145 2.15 0.16 -18.54
N VAL A 146 2.30 1.34 -17.93
CA VAL A 146 1.24 2.04 -17.21
C VAL A 146 0.37 2.77 -18.24
N LYS A 147 -0.80 2.23 -18.52
CA LYS A 147 -1.75 2.86 -19.44
C LYS A 147 -2.52 3.98 -18.73
N LYS A 148 -3.01 4.94 -19.53
CA LYS A 148 -4.00 5.92 -19.04
C LYS A 148 -5.18 5.15 -18.43
N GLY A 149 -5.52 5.46 -17.17
CA GLY A 149 -6.57 4.76 -16.43
C GLY A 149 -6.06 3.59 -15.55
N ASP A 150 -4.76 3.26 -15.58
CA ASP A 150 -4.19 2.27 -14.65
C ASP A 150 -3.87 2.88 -13.27
N ALA A 151 -3.71 4.20 -13.20
CA ALA A 151 -3.37 4.93 -11.99
C ALA A 151 -4.61 5.48 -11.29
N ILE A 152 -4.65 5.36 -9.96
CA ILE A 152 -5.71 6.02 -9.19
C ILE A 152 -5.49 7.54 -9.16
N THR A 153 -6.59 8.27 -9.16
CA THR A 153 -6.60 9.74 -8.99
C THR A 153 -7.06 10.15 -7.59
N HIS A 154 -7.85 9.29 -6.94
CA HIS A 154 -8.42 9.55 -5.62
C HIS A 154 -8.31 8.34 -4.72
N MET A 155 -8.24 8.60 -3.43
CA MET A 155 -8.37 7.60 -2.37
C MET A 155 -9.50 8.01 -1.44
N ILE A 156 -10.38 7.05 -1.14
CA ILE A 156 -11.53 7.26 -0.26
C ILE A 156 -11.42 6.32 0.93
N TRP A 157 -11.48 6.89 2.14
CA TRP A 157 -11.70 6.12 3.37
C TRP A 157 -13.19 6.02 3.62
N TYR A 158 -13.69 4.79 3.57
CA TYR A 158 -15.09 4.46 3.74
C TYR A 158 -15.29 3.69 5.05
N ASN A 159 -16.15 4.21 5.90
CA ASN A 159 -16.50 3.57 7.15
C ASN A 159 -17.58 2.50 6.89
N LYS A 160 -17.22 1.24 7.15
CA LYS A 160 -18.10 0.09 6.90
C LYS A 160 -19.26 0.00 7.90
N GLU A 161 -19.11 0.57 9.09
CA GLU A 161 -20.10 0.50 10.16
C GLU A 161 -21.21 1.54 9.96
N THR A 162 -20.82 2.76 9.57
CA THR A 162 -21.76 3.87 9.35
C THR A 162 -22.20 4.02 7.90
N ASN A 163 -21.59 3.29 6.97
CA ASN A 163 -21.78 3.44 5.53
C ASN A 163 -21.52 4.87 5.01
N GLN A 164 -20.53 5.56 5.60
CA GLN A 164 -20.21 6.93 5.25
C GLN A 164 -18.81 7.08 4.70
N ILE A 165 -18.62 8.10 3.87
CA ILE A 165 -17.30 8.53 3.42
C ILE A 165 -16.68 9.37 4.54
N ASP A 166 -15.67 8.81 5.21
CA ASP A 166 -14.93 9.52 6.25
C ASP A 166 -14.01 10.60 5.67
N LYS A 167 -13.37 10.27 4.57
CA LYS A 167 -12.42 11.16 3.92
C LYS A 167 -12.23 10.80 2.45
N GLU A 168 -12.11 11.81 1.63
CA GLU A 168 -11.68 11.72 0.23
C GLU A 168 -10.49 12.65 0.02
N VAL A 169 -9.45 12.14 -0.65
CA VAL A 169 -8.26 12.92 -1.02
C VAL A 169 -7.83 12.60 -2.44
N THR A 170 -7.21 13.57 -3.11
CA THR A 170 -6.55 13.31 -4.39
C THR A 170 -5.21 12.64 -4.16
N VAL A 171 -4.77 11.84 -5.12
CA VAL A 171 -3.43 11.23 -5.09
C VAL A 171 -2.35 12.32 -5.17
N GLU A 172 -2.62 13.43 -5.87
CA GLU A 172 -1.67 14.54 -5.94
C GLU A 172 -1.49 15.25 -4.57
N TYR A 173 -2.56 15.37 -3.78
CA TYR A 173 -2.43 15.84 -2.40
C TYR A 173 -1.50 14.93 -1.58
N LEU A 174 -1.67 13.60 -1.68
CA LEU A 174 -0.79 12.65 -1.01
C LEU A 174 0.65 12.72 -1.53
N ALA A 175 0.83 12.90 -2.85
CA ALA A 175 2.15 13.08 -3.46
C ALA A 175 2.86 14.32 -2.91
N ASN A 176 2.14 15.43 -2.73
CA ASN A 176 2.70 16.66 -2.13
C ASN A 176 3.18 16.43 -0.68
N LEU A 177 2.43 15.67 0.12
CA LEU A 177 2.88 15.28 1.47
C LEU A 177 4.18 14.44 1.40
N VAL A 178 4.29 13.56 0.39
CA VAL A 178 5.49 12.74 0.21
C VAL A 178 6.70 13.58 -0.25
N ARG A 179 6.52 14.55 -1.12
CA ARG A 179 7.61 15.45 -1.55
C ARG A 179 8.24 16.17 -0.35
N GLY A 180 7.42 16.66 0.57
CA GLY A 180 7.86 17.42 1.76
C GLY A 180 8.30 16.56 2.94
N GLY A 181 8.17 15.23 2.86
CA GLY A 181 8.44 14.33 3.98
C GLY A 181 9.67 13.45 3.81
N LYS A 182 9.88 12.60 4.79
CA LYS A 182 11.01 11.64 4.81
C LYS A 182 10.64 10.32 5.50
N TRP A 183 11.37 9.28 5.13
CA TRP A 183 11.37 8.01 5.85
C TRP A 183 12.29 8.09 7.07
N ILE A 184 11.86 7.47 8.15
CA ILE A 184 12.64 7.23 9.36
C ILE A 184 12.54 5.76 9.74
N MET A 185 13.58 5.24 10.37
CA MET A 185 13.66 3.83 10.76
C MET A 185 13.53 3.68 12.27
N ASN A 186 12.60 2.82 12.69
CA ASN A 186 12.50 2.32 14.06
C ASN A 186 13.01 0.87 14.12
N GLU A 187 13.05 0.26 15.30
CA GLU A 187 13.58 -1.09 15.52
C GLU A 187 13.03 -2.15 14.55
N THR A 188 11.75 -2.08 14.22
CA THR A 188 11.09 -3.13 13.42
C THR A 188 10.26 -2.61 12.25
N THR A 189 10.26 -1.30 12.03
CA THR A 189 9.41 -0.65 11.03
C THR A 189 10.07 0.59 10.45
N LEU A 190 9.75 0.93 9.21
CA LEU A 190 10.00 2.26 8.68
C LEU A 190 8.71 3.07 8.73
N HIS A 191 8.82 4.33 9.08
CA HIS A 191 7.73 5.28 9.04
C HIS A 191 8.04 6.42 8.08
N PHE A 192 7.05 6.79 7.29
CA PHE A 192 7.11 8.02 6.50
C PHE A 192 6.44 9.15 7.29
N ILE A 193 7.17 10.22 7.51
CA ILE A 193 6.72 11.42 8.23
C ILE A 193 6.65 12.58 7.23
N ASP A 194 5.50 13.26 7.16
CA ASP A 194 5.36 14.45 6.31
C ASP A 194 6.08 15.67 6.91
N GLY A 195 6.11 16.78 6.15
CA GLY A 195 6.77 18.02 6.57
C GLY A 195 6.21 18.64 7.87
N ASN A 196 5.00 18.21 8.30
CA ASN A 196 4.37 18.66 9.54
C ASN A 196 4.57 17.67 10.71
N GLY A 197 5.38 16.63 10.53
CA GLY A 197 5.65 15.62 11.55
C GLY A 197 4.60 14.51 11.66
N ASN A 198 3.61 14.46 10.78
CA ASN A 198 2.57 13.44 10.84
C ASN A 198 3.00 12.14 10.15
N LYS A 199 2.71 11.00 10.76
CA LYS A 199 2.90 9.69 10.13
C LYS A 199 1.91 9.50 8.99
N ARG A 200 2.40 9.22 7.78
CA ARG A 200 1.58 8.99 6.58
C ARG A 200 1.62 7.56 6.11
N PHE A 201 2.78 6.93 6.19
CA PHE A 201 2.93 5.51 5.85
C PHE A 201 3.76 4.80 6.91
N HIS A 202 3.60 3.48 6.99
CA HIS A 202 4.61 2.64 7.59
C HIS A 202 4.80 1.36 6.77
N LEU A 203 6.01 0.86 6.81
CA LEU A 203 6.44 -0.39 6.22
C LEU A 203 6.87 -1.33 7.33
N GLN A 204 6.29 -2.52 7.34
CA GLN A 204 6.63 -3.57 8.29
C GLN A 204 6.65 -4.94 7.60
N MET A 205 7.28 -5.91 8.23
CA MET A 205 7.12 -7.30 7.84
C MET A 205 5.69 -7.76 8.18
N LYS A 206 5.03 -8.44 7.24
CA LYS A 206 3.77 -9.09 7.53
C LYS A 206 4.02 -10.28 8.46
N GLY A 207 3.71 -10.09 9.74
CA GLY A 207 3.70 -11.18 10.70
C GLY A 207 2.45 -12.03 10.49
N SER A 208 2.60 -13.24 9.97
CA SER A 208 1.51 -14.22 10.01
C SER A 208 2.08 -15.57 10.38
N GLY A 209 1.46 -16.20 11.34
CA GLY A 209 1.75 -17.58 11.69
C GLY A 209 1.46 -18.50 10.51
N GLY A 210 2.48 -19.13 9.98
CA GLY A 210 2.40 -20.18 8.98
C GLY A 210 3.59 -20.20 8.05
N LEU A 211 4.26 -21.34 7.99
CA LEU A 211 5.42 -21.64 7.14
C LEU A 211 5.21 -21.42 5.63
N SER A 212 3.98 -21.12 5.18
CA SER A 212 3.65 -20.94 3.77
C SER A 212 3.68 -19.49 3.29
N GLN A 213 3.87 -18.51 4.18
CA GLN A 213 3.91 -17.12 3.75
C GLN A 213 5.36 -16.69 3.54
N LYS A 214 5.64 -16.35 2.29
CA LYS A 214 6.85 -15.64 1.87
C LYS A 214 6.97 -14.39 2.74
N ASN A 215 8.18 -14.03 3.15
CA ASN A 215 8.42 -12.78 3.85
C ASN A 215 7.87 -11.64 3.01
N SER A 216 6.87 -10.99 3.54
CA SER A 216 6.13 -10.00 2.80
C SER A 216 6.31 -8.65 3.47
N MET A 217 6.68 -7.69 2.67
CA MET A 217 6.68 -6.28 3.02
C MET A 217 5.24 -5.77 2.97
N GLN A 218 4.76 -5.22 4.06
CA GLN A 218 3.41 -4.71 4.17
C GLN A 218 3.46 -3.20 4.39
N PHE A 219 2.96 -2.47 3.41
CA PHE A 219 2.80 -1.01 3.50
C PHE A 219 1.41 -0.66 3.97
N HIS A 220 1.35 0.22 4.95
CA HIS A 220 0.13 0.82 5.46
C HIS A 220 0.11 2.31 5.19
N ILE A 221 -1.08 2.86 4.96
CA ILE A 221 -1.34 4.29 4.90
C ILE A 221 -2.18 4.71 6.10
N TYR A 222 -1.80 5.81 6.73
CA TYR A 222 -2.60 6.44 7.78
C TYR A 222 -3.69 7.31 7.16
N LYS A 223 -4.86 7.29 7.76
CA LYS A 223 -5.96 8.17 7.37
C LYS A 223 -5.48 9.62 7.50
N VAL A 224 -5.68 10.39 6.46
CA VAL A 224 -5.34 11.82 6.46
C VAL A 224 -6.47 12.57 7.17
N CYS A 225 -6.14 13.23 8.26
CA CYS A 225 -7.09 14.07 9.01
C CYS A 225 -7.22 15.45 8.35
#